data_fb1961dbfea37c0416084fdbebdb86e0
#
_entry.id   fb1961dbfea37c0416084fdbebdb86e0
#
_cell.length_a   1.000
_cell.length_b   1.000
_cell.length_c   1.000
_cell.angle_alpha   90.00
_cell.angle_beta   90.00
_cell.angle_gamma   90.00
#
_symmetry.space_group_name_H-M   'P 1'
#
loop_
_entity.id
_entity.type
_entity.pdbx_description
1 polymer ?
#
loop_
_entity_poly.entity_id
_entity_poly.type
_entity_poly.pdbx_seq_one_letter_code
_entity_poly.pdbx_strand_id
1 'polypeptide(L)'
;MRQVKLGNLVRDSTYQSSKAAVVDCIVNTVGFPLVGGPAGSMEAGRNIAVAEKLLTSMNVPYIVASPLLLQSIRQWKTNGVLGLQSVVLYSLPELDGAIDTVVLGGLVGDKIALVPERVRKLTSRVKGWTSLKRTPNADRKIAISIYGFPPNVGAVGTAALLDVPKSLDNIFQRLHKEGYNLGENWVSNPAKGESIVAAMSILCENSVITGGAERMQGAIDTKIQRAIEGDENVAVALEHLGGGLGGARVRAKNMSFDELEKIMGKYMAKKVRRVWSEKDRGPGVSGKGYLVVAGLQIGNIWIFVQPLLGVEGDPMRLLFERDLTPHPQYCAAYEWLRLSEAEGGIGAQAVIHLG
;
A
#
# COMPACT_ATOMS: atom_id res chain seq x y z
N MET A 1 19.52 17.39 -12.78
CA MET A 1 18.17 17.90 -12.54
C MET A 1 18.03 19.26 -13.22
N ARG A 2 17.19 19.39 -14.24
CA ARG A 2 16.86 20.71 -14.79
C ARG A 2 15.82 21.37 -13.89
N GLN A 3 16.13 22.48 -13.29
CA GLN A 3 15.13 23.36 -12.67
C GLN A 3 14.35 24.05 -13.79
N VAL A 4 13.10 23.67 -13.96
CA VAL A 4 12.19 24.35 -14.88
C VAL A 4 11.35 25.32 -14.06
N LYS A 5 11.41 26.62 -14.39
CA LYS A 5 10.53 27.60 -13.74
C LYS A 5 9.09 27.34 -14.18
N LEU A 6 8.19 27.15 -13.22
CA LEU A 6 6.77 26.83 -13.45
C LEU A 6 6.10 27.85 -14.41
N GLY A 7 6.51 29.14 -14.35
CA GLY A 7 6.02 30.19 -15.24
C GLY A 7 6.33 29.98 -16.72
N ASN A 8 7.35 29.23 -17.07
CA ASN A 8 7.67 28.91 -18.48
C ASN A 8 6.82 27.76 -19.00
N LEU A 9 6.39 26.83 -18.12
CA LEU A 9 5.47 25.76 -18.47
C LEU A 9 4.04 26.25 -18.77
N VAL A 10 3.62 27.33 -18.11
CA VAL A 10 2.27 27.91 -18.28
C VAL A 10 2.21 28.84 -19.52
N ARG A 11 3.32 29.45 -19.92
CA ARG A 11 3.37 30.39 -21.08
C ARG A 11 3.48 29.70 -22.43
N ASP A 12 3.93 28.48 -22.45
CA ASP A 12 4.14 27.78 -23.73
C ASP A 12 2.87 27.03 -24.14
N SER A 13 1.92 27.78 -24.72
CA SER A 13 0.68 27.23 -25.28
C SER A 13 0.90 26.22 -26.40
N THR A 14 2.11 26.12 -26.95
CA THR A 14 2.52 25.13 -27.95
C THR A 14 2.80 23.76 -27.34
N TYR A 15 2.82 23.65 -26.00
CA TYR A 15 3.03 22.38 -25.30
C TYR A 15 1.80 21.44 -25.35
N GLN A 16 0.71 21.88 -25.97
CA GLN A 16 -0.56 21.13 -26.03
C GLN A 16 -0.63 20.04 -27.11
N SER A 17 0.37 19.88 -27.95
CA SER A 17 0.35 18.83 -28.97
C SER A 17 1.48 17.81 -28.81
N SER A 18 1.12 16.63 -28.36
CA SER A 18 1.78 15.32 -28.63
C SER A 18 3.20 15.05 -28.13
N LYS A 19 3.77 15.77 -27.19
CA LYS A 19 5.06 15.39 -26.61
C LYS A 19 4.88 14.81 -25.21
N ALA A 20 5.41 13.61 -24.99
CA ALA A 20 5.52 13.01 -23.66
C ALA A 20 6.12 14.02 -22.69
N ALA A 21 5.59 14.08 -21.46
CA ALA A 21 6.09 14.98 -20.43
C ALA A 21 7.61 14.85 -20.30
N VAL A 22 8.31 15.96 -20.31
CA VAL A 22 9.79 16.00 -20.23
C VAL A 22 10.28 15.51 -18.85
N VAL A 23 9.37 15.43 -17.88
CA VAL A 23 9.64 14.97 -16.51
C VAL A 23 8.76 13.80 -16.15
N ASP A 24 9.26 12.92 -15.28
CA ASP A 24 8.51 11.75 -14.80
C ASP A 24 7.82 11.98 -13.45
N CYS A 25 8.20 13.03 -12.71
CA CYS A 25 7.68 13.36 -11.40
C CYS A 25 7.98 14.82 -11.07
N ILE A 26 7.06 15.48 -10.37
CA ILE A 26 7.25 16.82 -9.81
C ILE A 26 7.44 16.67 -8.31
N VAL A 27 8.51 17.23 -7.76
CA VAL A 27 8.75 17.30 -6.31
C VAL A 27 8.78 18.78 -5.91
N ASN A 28 7.78 19.20 -5.15
CA ASN A 28 7.69 20.54 -4.59
C ASN A 28 8.39 20.57 -3.22
N THR A 29 9.49 21.33 -3.13
CA THR A 29 10.25 21.50 -1.89
C THR A 29 10.06 22.88 -1.25
N VAL A 30 9.17 23.69 -1.80
CA VAL A 30 8.96 25.09 -1.36
C VAL A 30 8.22 25.15 -0.02
N GLY A 31 7.45 24.13 0.32
CA GLY A 31 6.68 24.08 1.58
C GLY A 31 5.36 24.86 1.52
N PHE A 32 4.88 25.17 0.32
CA PHE A 32 3.59 25.83 0.07
C PHE A 32 2.84 25.13 -1.05
N PRO A 33 1.51 25.34 -1.14
CA PRO A 33 0.71 24.87 -2.27
C PRO A 33 1.25 25.34 -3.62
N LEU A 34 0.88 24.65 -4.67
CA LEU A 34 1.29 25.00 -6.04
C LEU A 34 0.71 26.35 -6.46
N VAL A 35 -0.52 26.62 -6.06
CA VAL A 35 -1.21 27.89 -6.30
C VAL A 35 -1.66 28.50 -4.96
N GLY A 36 -1.58 29.82 -4.84
CA GLY A 36 -2.06 30.55 -3.66
C GLY A 36 -0.99 31.04 -2.70
N GLY A 37 0.29 30.70 -2.89
CA GLY A 37 1.44 31.23 -2.14
C GLY A 37 1.39 31.07 -0.62
N PRO A 38 2.36 31.65 0.13
CA PRO A 38 2.52 31.45 1.56
C PRO A 38 1.43 32.11 2.42
N ALA A 39 0.85 33.17 1.92
CA ALA A 39 -0.19 33.93 2.62
C ALA A 39 -1.58 33.62 2.08
N GLY A 40 -1.74 32.55 1.29
CA GLY A 40 -2.93 32.19 0.58
C GLY A 40 -4.21 32.78 1.20
N SER A 41 -4.48 34.04 0.95
CA SER A 41 -5.81 34.57 1.22
C SER A 41 -6.73 33.70 0.39
N MET A 42 -7.67 33.05 1.04
CA MET A 42 -8.62 32.15 0.38
C MET A 42 -9.38 32.84 -0.75
N GLU A 43 -9.28 34.16 -0.84
CA GLU A 43 -10.04 35.01 -1.76
C GLU A 43 -9.28 35.51 -2.97
N ALA A 44 -7.99 35.72 -2.92
CA ALA A 44 -7.33 36.55 -3.94
C ALA A 44 -6.28 35.88 -4.83
N GLY A 45 -5.99 34.61 -4.70
CA GLY A 45 -4.85 34.09 -5.46
C GLY A 45 -4.84 32.61 -5.75
N ARG A 46 -5.81 31.86 -5.27
CA ARG A 46 -5.84 30.42 -5.44
C ARG A 46 -6.59 30.02 -6.71
N ASN A 47 -5.87 29.89 -7.80
CA ASN A 47 -6.48 29.42 -9.05
C ASN A 47 -6.28 27.91 -9.20
N ILE A 48 -7.14 27.13 -8.53
CA ILE A 48 -7.08 25.66 -8.55
C ILE A 48 -7.21 25.14 -9.98
N ALA A 49 -8.04 25.75 -10.83
CA ALA A 49 -8.23 25.33 -12.21
C ALA A 49 -6.94 25.38 -13.03
N VAL A 50 -6.03 26.29 -12.73
CA VAL A 50 -4.70 26.35 -13.37
C VAL A 50 -3.83 25.18 -12.94
N ALA A 51 -3.80 24.86 -11.63
CA ALA A 51 -3.07 23.71 -11.13
C ALA A 51 -3.61 22.40 -11.69
N GLU A 52 -4.91 22.22 -11.66
CA GLU A 52 -5.59 21.05 -12.21
C GLU A 52 -5.29 20.87 -13.69
N LYS A 53 -5.46 21.91 -14.50
CA LYS A 53 -5.15 21.87 -15.94
C LYS A 53 -3.69 21.53 -16.19
N LEU A 54 -2.76 22.13 -15.45
CA LEU A 54 -1.33 21.88 -15.59
C LEU A 54 -0.97 20.44 -15.24
N LEU A 55 -1.36 19.97 -14.04
CA LEU A 55 -0.99 18.65 -13.54
C LEU A 55 -1.68 17.55 -14.37
N THR A 56 -2.92 17.73 -14.77
CA THR A 56 -3.63 16.80 -15.66
C THR A 56 -2.95 16.71 -17.02
N SER A 57 -2.56 17.84 -17.60
CA SER A 57 -1.88 17.84 -18.91
C SER A 57 -0.50 17.16 -18.85
N MET A 58 0.20 17.28 -17.74
CA MET A 58 1.50 16.63 -17.53
C MET A 58 1.37 15.13 -17.22
N ASN A 59 0.28 14.73 -16.58
CA ASN A 59 0.02 13.34 -16.17
C ASN A 59 1.22 12.67 -15.48
N VAL A 60 1.79 13.36 -14.49
CA VAL A 60 2.93 12.90 -13.70
C VAL A 60 2.65 13.06 -12.22
N PRO A 61 3.22 12.21 -11.34
CA PRO A 61 3.09 12.35 -9.91
C PRO A 61 3.56 13.71 -9.42
N TYR A 62 2.75 14.36 -8.59
CA TYR A 62 3.11 15.59 -7.88
C TYR A 62 3.24 15.30 -6.40
N ILE A 63 4.45 15.44 -5.86
CA ILE A 63 4.81 15.11 -4.48
C ILE A 63 5.25 16.40 -3.77
N VAL A 64 4.74 16.63 -2.57
CA VAL A 64 5.22 17.69 -1.69
C VAL A 64 6.25 17.12 -0.72
N ALA A 65 7.42 17.75 -0.65
CA ALA A 65 8.52 17.30 0.19
C ALA A 65 9.21 18.50 0.84
N SER A 66 8.91 18.76 2.10
CA SER A 66 9.40 19.95 2.80
C SER A 66 9.71 19.65 4.27
N PRO A 67 10.69 20.34 4.87
CA PRO A 67 10.87 20.32 6.31
C PRO A 67 9.76 21.12 7.00
N LEU A 68 9.53 20.80 8.28
CA LEU A 68 8.65 21.58 9.16
C LEU A 68 9.37 22.88 9.55
N LEU A 69 8.77 24.02 9.26
CA LEU A 69 9.34 25.34 9.51
C LEU A 69 9.00 25.86 10.92
N LEU A 70 7.91 25.37 11.53
CA LEU A 70 7.37 25.85 12.80
C LEU A 70 7.40 24.78 13.92
N GLN A 71 7.93 23.62 13.65
CA GLN A 71 8.06 22.54 14.62
C GLN A 71 9.48 21.98 14.67
N SER A 72 9.94 21.68 15.87
CA SER A 72 11.18 20.93 16.03
C SER A 72 10.95 19.43 15.67
N ILE A 73 12.05 18.76 15.29
CA ILE A 73 12.03 17.31 15.07
C ILE A 73 11.53 16.57 16.32
N ARG A 74 11.86 17.08 17.52
CA ARG A 74 11.39 16.48 18.78
C ARG A 74 9.88 16.59 18.94
N GLN A 75 9.30 17.77 18.71
CA GLN A 75 7.85 17.98 18.76
C GLN A 75 7.13 17.13 17.73
N TRP A 76 7.66 17.05 16.50
CA TRP A 76 7.11 16.20 15.47
C TRP A 76 7.08 14.72 15.85
N LYS A 77 8.17 14.21 16.45
CA LYS A 77 8.20 12.80 16.93
C LYS A 77 7.15 12.50 17.99
N THR A 78 6.83 13.47 18.83
CA THR A 78 5.89 13.29 19.94
C THR A 78 4.45 13.49 19.49
N ASN A 79 4.18 14.54 18.72
CA ASN A 79 2.84 15.03 18.48
C ASN A 79 2.35 14.85 17.03
N GLY A 80 3.20 14.37 16.12
CA GLY A 80 2.92 14.41 14.68
C GLY A 80 3.06 15.82 14.11
N VAL A 81 2.56 16.04 12.90
CA VAL A 81 2.49 17.37 12.27
C VAL A 81 1.27 18.10 12.81
N LEU A 82 1.45 19.30 13.31
CA LEU A 82 0.43 20.04 14.04
C LEU A 82 0.07 21.37 13.37
N GLY A 83 -1.15 21.84 13.67
CA GLY A 83 -1.63 23.19 13.40
C GLY A 83 -1.53 23.60 11.94
N LEU A 84 -1.14 24.83 11.70
CA LEU A 84 -1.04 25.41 10.36
C LEU A 84 -0.18 24.59 9.40
N GLN A 85 0.87 23.94 9.88
CA GLN A 85 1.73 23.13 9.01
C GLN A 85 1.02 21.90 8.43
N SER A 86 0.08 21.30 9.16
CA SER A 86 -0.72 20.20 8.60
C SER A 86 -1.59 20.68 7.44
N VAL A 87 -2.16 21.86 7.55
CA VAL A 87 -2.96 22.46 6.48
C VAL A 87 -2.08 22.81 5.28
N VAL A 88 -0.97 23.52 5.51
CA VAL A 88 -0.12 24.04 4.43
C VAL A 88 0.64 22.92 3.70
N LEU A 89 1.10 21.88 4.42
CA LEU A 89 1.91 20.81 3.83
C LEU A 89 1.10 19.63 3.31
N TYR A 90 -0.12 19.43 3.79
CA TYR A 90 -0.97 18.29 3.40
C TYR A 90 -2.25 18.74 2.73
N SER A 91 -3.16 19.41 3.46
CA SER A 91 -4.51 19.67 2.96
C SER A 91 -4.54 20.58 1.73
N LEU A 92 -3.82 21.69 1.74
CA LEU A 92 -3.81 22.60 0.59
C LEU A 92 -3.09 22.02 -0.63
N PRO A 93 -1.91 21.37 -0.52
CA PRO A 93 -1.31 20.69 -1.65
C PRO A 93 -2.15 19.56 -2.23
N GLU A 94 -2.87 18.82 -1.39
CA GLU A 94 -3.78 17.76 -1.85
C GLU A 94 -4.92 18.34 -2.69
N LEU A 95 -5.49 19.46 -2.27
CA LEU A 95 -6.49 20.20 -3.08
C LEU A 95 -5.92 20.71 -4.41
N ASP A 96 -4.61 20.93 -4.50
CA ASP A 96 -3.93 21.31 -5.74
C ASP A 96 -3.56 20.09 -6.60
N GLY A 97 -3.80 18.87 -6.13
CA GLY A 97 -3.51 17.63 -6.84
C GLY A 97 -2.22 16.92 -6.39
N ALA A 98 -1.65 17.24 -5.22
CA ALA A 98 -0.55 16.46 -4.66
C ALA A 98 -1.05 15.08 -4.24
N ILE A 99 -0.38 14.04 -4.72
CA ILE A 99 -0.74 12.65 -4.43
C ILE A 99 0.03 12.06 -3.25
N ASP A 100 1.05 12.77 -2.78
CA ASP A 100 1.90 12.31 -1.67
C ASP A 100 2.59 13.50 -1.00
N THR A 101 2.80 13.38 0.31
CA THR A 101 3.56 14.37 1.09
C THR A 101 4.59 13.69 1.98
N VAL A 102 5.83 14.17 1.92
CA VAL A 102 6.95 13.68 2.72
C VAL A 102 7.54 14.82 3.54
N VAL A 103 7.35 14.76 4.86
CA VAL A 103 8.06 15.64 5.77
C VAL A 103 9.54 15.23 5.82
N LEU A 104 10.43 16.12 5.42
CA LEU A 104 11.88 15.84 5.29
C LEU A 104 12.66 16.08 6.58
N GLY A 105 12.13 16.86 7.51
CA GLY A 105 12.81 17.24 8.74
C GLY A 105 12.08 18.34 9.51
N GLY A 106 12.79 19.11 10.30
CA GLY A 106 12.23 20.20 11.09
C GLY A 106 13.31 20.98 11.82
N LEU A 107 12.91 21.80 12.78
CA LEU A 107 13.85 22.62 13.53
C LEU A 107 14.70 21.81 14.53
N VAL A 108 15.98 22.16 14.60
CA VAL A 108 16.91 21.77 15.67
C VAL A 108 17.56 23.08 16.15
N GLY A 109 17.13 23.57 17.31
CA GLY A 109 17.35 24.97 17.67
C GLY A 109 16.72 25.90 16.64
N ASP A 110 17.47 26.87 16.13
CA ASP A 110 17.00 27.85 15.15
C ASP A 110 17.28 27.45 13.69
N LYS A 111 17.81 26.23 13.48
CA LYS A 111 18.19 25.76 12.15
C LYS A 111 17.29 24.65 11.68
N ILE A 112 17.00 24.64 10.38
CA ILE A 112 16.32 23.53 9.72
C ILE A 112 17.32 22.38 9.55
N ALA A 113 16.95 21.21 10.02
CA ALA A 113 17.70 19.97 9.84
C ALA A 113 16.86 18.93 9.09
N LEU A 114 17.48 18.28 8.11
CA LEU A 114 16.87 17.17 7.38
C LEU A 114 17.13 15.86 8.14
N VAL A 115 16.16 14.97 8.07
CA VAL A 115 16.27 13.59 8.58
C VAL A 115 16.70 12.69 7.42
N PRO A 116 17.91 12.11 7.41
CA PRO A 116 18.41 11.34 6.27
C PRO A 116 17.51 10.17 5.86
N GLU A 117 16.86 9.52 6.82
CA GLU A 117 15.89 8.45 6.54
C GLU A 117 14.71 8.98 5.72
N ARG A 118 14.21 10.19 6.00
CA ARG A 118 13.10 10.80 5.27
C ARG A 118 13.49 11.15 3.84
N VAL A 119 14.71 11.61 3.64
CA VAL A 119 15.27 11.86 2.30
C VAL A 119 15.36 10.56 1.50
N ARG A 120 15.83 9.47 2.12
CA ARG A 120 15.83 8.14 1.48
C ARG A 120 14.41 7.68 1.14
N LYS A 121 13.43 7.93 2.04
CA LYS A 121 12.03 7.60 1.80
C LYS A 121 11.47 8.35 0.58
N LEU A 122 11.73 9.64 0.47
CA LEU A 122 11.35 10.43 -0.72
C LEU A 122 11.96 9.84 -1.99
N THR A 123 13.26 9.55 -1.97
CA THR A 123 13.96 8.95 -3.12
C THR A 123 13.33 7.62 -3.54
N SER A 124 13.01 6.77 -2.56
CA SER A 124 12.34 5.48 -2.81
C SER A 124 10.96 5.66 -3.44
N ARG A 125 10.16 6.62 -2.97
CA ARG A 125 8.84 6.93 -3.53
C ARG A 125 8.93 7.46 -4.96
N VAL A 126 9.83 8.41 -5.21
CA VAL A 126 10.04 8.94 -6.57
C VAL A 126 10.47 7.82 -7.53
N LYS A 127 11.39 6.94 -7.09
CA LYS A 127 11.78 5.76 -7.89
C LYS A 127 10.60 4.84 -8.16
N GLY A 128 9.77 4.56 -7.15
CA GLY A 128 8.58 3.72 -7.30
C GLY A 128 7.62 4.26 -8.35
N TRP A 129 7.26 5.54 -8.27
CA TRP A 129 6.39 6.19 -9.25
C TRP A 129 6.97 6.21 -10.66
N THR A 130 8.27 6.54 -10.78
CA THR A 130 8.96 6.54 -12.07
C THR A 130 9.03 5.14 -12.67
N SER A 131 9.33 4.13 -11.85
CA SER A 131 9.34 2.73 -12.27
C SER A 131 7.96 2.28 -12.75
N LEU A 132 6.92 2.56 -11.98
CA LEU A 132 5.54 2.21 -12.34
C LEU A 132 5.15 2.78 -13.73
N LYS A 133 5.52 4.04 -13.99
CA LYS A 133 5.24 4.68 -15.29
C LYS A 133 5.99 4.02 -16.45
N ARG A 134 7.25 3.62 -16.23
CA ARG A 134 8.14 3.10 -17.27
C ARG A 134 8.05 1.59 -17.48
N THR A 135 7.51 0.85 -16.50
CA THR A 135 7.36 -0.60 -16.62
C THR A 135 6.23 -0.94 -17.61
N PRO A 136 6.45 -1.77 -18.62
CA PRO A 136 5.39 -2.27 -19.50
C PRO A 136 4.31 -3.00 -18.70
N ASN A 137 3.07 -2.97 -19.17
CA ASN A 137 1.95 -3.62 -18.48
C ASN A 137 2.19 -5.11 -18.20
N ALA A 138 2.81 -5.82 -19.14
CA ALA A 138 3.13 -7.23 -19.00
C ALA A 138 4.08 -7.55 -17.84
N ASP A 139 4.95 -6.60 -17.48
CA ASP A 139 5.97 -6.77 -16.45
C ASP A 139 5.54 -6.17 -15.09
N ARG A 140 4.42 -5.43 -15.08
CA ARG A 140 3.92 -4.80 -13.84
C ARG A 140 3.42 -5.83 -12.86
N LYS A 141 3.80 -5.65 -11.59
CA LYS A 141 3.33 -6.45 -10.46
C LYS A 141 2.31 -5.66 -9.66
N ILE A 142 1.11 -6.21 -9.55
CA ILE A 142 0.00 -5.57 -8.83
C ILE A 142 -0.44 -6.47 -7.70
N ALA A 143 -0.75 -5.87 -6.55
CA ALA A 143 -1.46 -6.56 -5.48
C ALA A 143 -2.92 -6.10 -5.44
N ILE A 144 -3.83 -7.02 -5.17
CA ILE A 144 -5.23 -6.73 -4.90
C ILE A 144 -5.51 -7.11 -3.45
N SER A 145 -5.87 -6.11 -2.65
CA SER A 145 -6.24 -6.28 -1.25
C SER A 145 -7.75 -6.34 -1.14
N ILE A 146 -8.28 -7.50 -0.75
CA ILE A 146 -9.70 -7.68 -0.49
C ILE A 146 -9.97 -7.30 0.97
N TYR A 147 -10.99 -6.51 1.21
CA TYR A 147 -11.41 -6.14 2.55
C TYR A 147 -12.11 -7.31 3.24
N GLY A 148 -11.75 -7.56 4.50
CA GLY A 148 -12.24 -8.70 5.28
C GLY A 148 -12.79 -8.26 6.65
N PHE A 149 -13.61 -7.20 6.69
CA PHE A 149 -14.20 -6.69 7.93
C PHE A 149 -15.74 -6.78 7.90
N PRO A 150 -16.44 -7.10 8.98
CA PRO A 150 -15.93 -7.52 10.28
C PRO A 150 -15.15 -8.85 10.20
N PRO A 151 -14.20 -9.09 11.14
CA PRO A 151 -13.31 -10.24 11.08
C PRO A 151 -14.08 -11.54 11.37
N ASN A 152 -14.56 -12.17 10.36
CA ASN A 152 -15.03 -13.55 10.40
C ASN A 152 -14.89 -14.16 9.00
N VAL A 153 -14.96 -15.47 8.92
CA VAL A 153 -14.80 -16.21 7.67
C VAL A 153 -15.82 -15.81 6.61
N GLY A 154 -17.04 -15.49 7.01
CA GLY A 154 -18.09 -15.05 6.10
C GLY A 154 -17.95 -13.61 5.60
N ALA A 155 -16.98 -12.85 6.12
CA ALA A 155 -16.81 -11.44 5.76
C ALA A 155 -15.82 -11.22 4.60
N VAL A 156 -15.08 -12.24 4.18
CA VAL A 156 -14.15 -12.11 3.05
C VAL A 156 -14.93 -11.77 1.77
N GLY A 157 -14.60 -10.63 1.19
CA GLY A 157 -15.29 -10.15 0.00
C GLY A 157 -16.68 -9.55 0.24
N THR A 158 -17.05 -9.27 1.49
CA THR A 158 -18.29 -8.57 1.84
C THR A 158 -18.00 -7.10 2.09
N ALA A 159 -17.96 -6.30 1.07
CA ALA A 159 -17.94 -4.85 1.22
C ALA A 159 -19.35 -4.29 1.08
N ALA A 160 -19.73 -3.33 1.91
CA ALA A 160 -21.05 -2.73 1.86
C ALA A 160 -21.37 -2.19 0.45
N LEU A 161 -22.46 -2.68 -0.15
CA LEU A 161 -22.96 -2.27 -1.48
C LEU A 161 -22.01 -2.59 -2.66
N LEU A 162 -20.93 -3.33 -2.45
CA LEU A 162 -20.00 -3.73 -3.51
C LEU A 162 -20.10 -5.24 -3.76
N ASP A 163 -20.37 -5.61 -4.99
CA ASP A 163 -20.23 -6.99 -5.47
C ASP A 163 -18.76 -7.27 -5.75
N VAL A 164 -18.04 -7.80 -4.76
CA VAL A 164 -16.61 -8.06 -4.83
C VAL A 164 -16.26 -9.12 -5.87
N PRO A 165 -16.96 -10.28 -5.98
CA PRO A 165 -16.73 -11.23 -7.06
C PRO A 165 -16.82 -10.60 -8.44
N LYS A 166 -17.92 -9.88 -8.70
CA LYS A 166 -18.13 -9.20 -9.98
C LYS A 166 -17.10 -8.11 -10.26
N SER A 167 -16.67 -7.41 -9.23
CA SER A 167 -15.61 -6.39 -9.32
C SER A 167 -14.29 -7.03 -9.70
N LEU A 168 -13.94 -8.18 -9.12
CA LEU A 168 -12.75 -8.94 -9.49
C LEU A 168 -12.81 -9.38 -10.97
N ASP A 169 -13.94 -9.93 -11.43
CA ASP A 169 -14.12 -10.29 -12.84
C ASP A 169 -13.84 -9.11 -13.76
N ASN A 170 -14.42 -7.95 -13.45
CA ASN A 170 -14.24 -6.73 -14.25
C ASN A 170 -12.77 -6.24 -14.21
N ILE A 171 -12.12 -6.29 -13.05
CA ILE A 171 -10.71 -5.90 -12.90
C ILE A 171 -9.83 -6.83 -13.74
N PHE A 172 -9.99 -8.13 -13.62
CA PHE A 172 -9.19 -9.09 -14.37
C PHE A 172 -9.40 -9.00 -15.88
N GLN A 173 -10.63 -8.86 -16.34
CA GLN A 173 -10.93 -8.63 -17.76
C GLN A 173 -10.25 -7.36 -18.27
N ARG A 174 -10.28 -6.27 -17.47
CA ARG A 174 -9.62 -5.03 -17.85
C ARG A 174 -8.09 -5.18 -17.86
N LEU A 175 -7.50 -5.81 -16.85
CA LEU A 175 -6.06 -6.08 -16.81
C LEU A 175 -5.61 -6.90 -18.02
N HIS A 176 -6.36 -7.96 -18.36
CA HIS A 176 -6.08 -8.76 -19.55
C HIS A 176 -6.12 -7.91 -20.84
N LYS A 177 -7.18 -7.12 -21.01
CA LYS A 177 -7.34 -6.22 -22.18
C LYS A 177 -6.20 -5.21 -22.30
N GLU A 178 -5.67 -4.72 -21.20
CA GLU A 178 -4.55 -3.78 -21.14
C GLU A 178 -3.17 -4.46 -21.24
N GLY A 179 -3.12 -5.78 -21.45
CA GLY A 179 -1.89 -6.53 -21.66
C GLY A 179 -1.09 -6.83 -20.38
N TYR A 180 -1.74 -6.88 -19.21
CA TYR A 180 -1.09 -7.36 -18.01
C TYR A 180 -0.91 -8.88 -18.03
N ASN A 181 0.16 -9.37 -17.45
CA ASN A 181 0.45 -10.80 -17.40
C ASN A 181 -0.42 -11.46 -16.31
N LEU A 182 -1.38 -12.25 -16.74
CA LEU A 182 -2.26 -13.06 -15.89
C LEU A 182 -1.91 -14.56 -15.93
N GLY A 183 -0.72 -14.90 -16.45
CA GLY A 183 -0.27 -16.28 -16.61
C GLY A 183 -0.75 -16.94 -17.89
N GLU A 184 -0.08 -18.03 -18.27
CA GLU A 184 -0.30 -18.73 -19.54
C GLU A 184 -1.70 -19.38 -19.63
N ASN A 185 -2.24 -19.81 -18.50
CA ASN A 185 -3.52 -20.51 -18.44
C ASN A 185 -4.75 -19.57 -18.45
N TRP A 186 -4.54 -18.25 -18.40
CA TRP A 186 -5.64 -17.30 -18.31
C TRP A 186 -6.64 -17.39 -19.47
N VAL A 187 -6.15 -17.54 -20.70
CA VAL A 187 -7.01 -17.55 -21.90
C VAL A 187 -7.91 -18.79 -21.95
N SER A 188 -7.37 -19.94 -21.57
CA SER A 188 -8.10 -21.23 -21.57
C SER A 188 -8.97 -21.43 -20.33
N ASN A 189 -8.58 -20.88 -19.19
CA ASN A 189 -9.25 -21.02 -17.90
C ASN A 189 -9.13 -19.70 -17.10
N PRO A 190 -9.93 -18.67 -17.43
CA PRO A 190 -9.87 -17.40 -16.70
C PRO A 190 -10.34 -17.58 -15.24
N ALA A 191 -9.64 -16.95 -14.32
CA ALA A 191 -10.04 -16.92 -12.92
C ALA A 191 -11.37 -16.21 -12.76
N LYS A 192 -12.28 -16.82 -11.99
CA LYS A 192 -13.60 -16.26 -11.66
C LYS A 192 -13.57 -15.61 -10.30
N GLY A 193 -14.18 -14.44 -10.17
CA GLY A 193 -14.24 -13.69 -8.92
C GLY A 193 -14.82 -14.48 -7.76
N GLU A 194 -15.88 -15.26 -8.00
CA GLU A 194 -16.47 -16.16 -6.99
C GLU A 194 -15.46 -17.21 -6.50
N SER A 195 -14.75 -17.86 -7.44
CA SER A 195 -13.73 -18.86 -7.09
C SER A 195 -12.56 -18.25 -6.32
N ILE A 196 -12.15 -17.02 -6.68
CA ILE A 196 -11.11 -16.28 -5.96
C ILE A 196 -11.56 -15.99 -4.53
N VAL A 197 -12.77 -15.45 -4.34
CA VAL A 197 -13.29 -15.12 -3.01
C VAL A 197 -13.43 -16.38 -2.15
N ALA A 198 -13.94 -17.48 -2.72
CA ALA A 198 -14.05 -18.77 -2.03
C ALA A 198 -12.66 -19.29 -1.61
N ALA A 199 -11.67 -19.25 -2.51
CA ALA A 199 -10.31 -19.65 -2.20
C ALA A 199 -9.67 -18.76 -1.12
N MET A 200 -9.91 -17.46 -1.15
CA MET A 200 -9.44 -16.53 -0.13
C MET A 200 -10.09 -16.79 1.23
N SER A 201 -11.38 -17.13 1.27
CA SER A 201 -12.07 -17.53 2.51
C SER A 201 -11.40 -18.76 3.12
N ILE A 202 -11.10 -19.78 2.30
CA ILE A 202 -10.42 -20.99 2.75
C ILE A 202 -8.99 -20.68 3.26
N LEU A 203 -8.24 -19.82 2.56
CA LEU A 203 -6.93 -19.40 3.02
C LEU A 203 -7.02 -18.62 4.34
N CYS A 204 -8.07 -17.83 4.55
CA CYS A 204 -8.32 -17.13 5.80
C CYS A 204 -8.73 -18.06 6.93
N GLU A 205 -9.61 -19.05 6.67
CA GLU A 205 -9.99 -20.07 7.64
C GLU A 205 -8.78 -20.91 8.10
N ASN A 206 -7.92 -21.21 7.17
CA ASN A 206 -6.75 -22.05 7.41
C ASN A 206 -5.48 -21.25 7.76
N SER A 207 -5.48 -19.94 7.52
CA SER A 207 -4.42 -19.04 8.00
C SER A 207 -4.93 -18.34 9.26
N VAL A 208 -4.09 -18.23 10.26
CA VAL A 208 -4.32 -17.54 11.53
C VAL A 208 -4.65 -16.02 11.32
N ILE A 209 -5.07 -15.63 10.12
CA ILE A 209 -5.40 -14.26 9.73
C ILE A 209 -6.69 -13.79 10.41
N THR A 210 -7.57 -14.71 10.83
CA THR A 210 -8.91 -14.37 11.31
C THR A 210 -9.21 -14.72 12.76
N GLY A 211 -8.23 -15.03 13.60
CA GLY A 211 -8.44 -15.16 15.06
C GLY A 211 -9.11 -16.45 15.57
N GLY A 212 -9.44 -17.38 14.73
CA GLY A 212 -9.98 -18.68 15.15
C GLY A 212 -8.97 -19.68 15.71
N ALA A 213 -7.85 -19.21 16.23
CA ALA A 213 -6.62 -19.95 16.45
C ALA A 213 -6.65 -21.09 17.47
N GLU A 214 -7.58 -21.10 18.40
CA GLU A 214 -7.53 -22.09 19.49
C GLU A 214 -8.03 -23.49 19.14
N ARG A 215 -8.76 -23.66 18.03
CA ARG A 215 -9.40 -24.94 17.69
C ARG A 215 -8.75 -25.76 16.57
N MET A 216 -7.78 -25.22 15.81
CA MET A 216 -7.27 -25.89 14.60
C MET A 216 -5.74 -26.00 14.45
N GLN A 217 -4.99 -25.81 15.50
CA GLN A 217 -3.52 -25.67 15.49
C GLN A 217 -2.75 -26.76 14.73
N GLY A 218 -3.15 -28.01 14.79
CA GLY A 218 -2.38 -29.11 14.19
C GLY A 218 -2.59 -29.32 12.67
N ALA A 219 -3.76 -28.98 12.13
CA ALA A 219 -4.06 -29.20 10.72
C ALA A 219 -3.68 -28.00 9.83
N ILE A 220 -3.67 -26.80 10.42
CA ILE A 220 -3.38 -25.53 9.74
C ILE A 220 -1.89 -25.40 9.42
N ASP A 221 -1.03 -25.66 10.40
CA ASP A 221 0.42 -25.58 10.22
C ASP A 221 0.91 -26.48 9.08
N THR A 222 0.29 -27.65 8.90
CA THR A 222 0.67 -28.59 7.85
C THR A 222 0.26 -28.13 6.45
N LYS A 223 -0.94 -27.55 6.28
CA LYS A 223 -1.43 -27.10 4.96
C LYS A 223 -0.74 -25.83 4.48
N ILE A 224 -0.54 -24.87 5.37
CA ILE A 224 0.18 -23.63 5.05
C ILE A 224 1.67 -23.93 4.85
N GLN A 225 2.25 -24.80 5.67
CA GLN A 225 3.62 -25.23 5.52
C GLN A 225 3.86 -25.89 4.14
N ARG A 226 2.96 -26.78 3.71
CA ARG A 226 3.02 -27.38 2.37
C ARG A 226 2.86 -26.37 1.24
N ALA A 227 1.98 -25.36 1.39
CA ALA A 227 1.83 -24.28 0.42
C ALA A 227 3.12 -23.43 0.32
N ILE A 228 3.79 -23.20 1.45
CA ILE A 228 5.06 -22.45 1.51
C ILE A 228 6.21 -23.28 0.90
N GLU A 229 6.19 -24.59 1.09
CA GLU A 229 7.16 -25.53 0.53
C GLU A 229 6.93 -25.82 -0.96
N GLY A 230 5.87 -25.25 -1.58
CA GLY A 230 5.57 -25.43 -3.00
C GLY A 230 4.88 -26.76 -3.30
N ASP A 231 4.18 -27.35 -2.31
CA ASP A 231 3.40 -28.55 -2.51
C ASP A 231 2.21 -28.27 -3.47
N GLU A 232 2.31 -28.78 -4.69
CA GLU A 232 1.31 -28.64 -5.74
C GLU A 232 -0.10 -29.14 -5.29
N ASN A 233 -0.18 -29.99 -4.28
CA ASN A 233 -1.44 -30.55 -3.80
C ASN A 233 -2.36 -29.53 -3.13
N VAL A 234 -1.84 -28.44 -2.56
CA VAL A 234 -2.68 -27.36 -2.00
C VAL A 234 -3.26 -26.51 -3.12
N ALA A 235 -2.47 -26.24 -4.16
CA ALA A 235 -2.98 -25.59 -5.36
C ALA A 235 -4.06 -26.45 -6.05
N VAL A 236 -3.86 -27.74 -6.15
CA VAL A 236 -4.83 -28.73 -6.67
C VAL A 236 -6.08 -28.79 -5.78
N ALA A 237 -5.95 -28.79 -4.46
CA ALA A 237 -7.11 -28.76 -3.55
C ALA A 237 -7.94 -27.47 -3.67
N LEU A 238 -7.30 -26.34 -3.91
CA LEU A 238 -7.99 -25.07 -4.20
C LEU A 238 -8.62 -25.09 -5.61
N GLU A 239 -8.00 -25.75 -6.56
CA GLU A 239 -8.51 -25.93 -7.92
C GLU A 239 -9.75 -26.83 -7.97
N HIS A 240 -9.81 -27.86 -7.11
CA HIS A 240 -10.99 -28.75 -6.96
C HIS A 240 -12.18 -28.06 -6.28
N LEU A 241 -11.96 -26.96 -5.58
CA LEU A 241 -13.02 -26.22 -4.87
C LEU A 241 -13.91 -25.36 -5.76
N GLY A 242 -13.69 -25.32 -7.07
CA GLY A 242 -14.61 -24.57 -7.90
C GLY A 242 -14.29 -24.37 -9.36
N GLY A 243 -13.21 -24.87 -9.90
CA GLY A 243 -12.81 -24.61 -11.28
C GLY A 243 -12.77 -23.10 -11.61
N GLY A 244 -11.78 -22.63 -12.33
CA GLY A 244 -11.73 -21.21 -12.70
C GLY A 244 -10.87 -20.34 -11.80
N LEU A 245 -9.75 -20.88 -11.30
CA LEU A 245 -8.71 -20.10 -10.62
C LEU A 245 -7.58 -19.64 -11.56
N GLY A 246 -7.71 -19.86 -12.87
CA GLY A 246 -6.80 -19.29 -13.88
C GLY A 246 -5.33 -19.71 -13.74
N GLY A 247 -5.05 -20.89 -13.15
CA GLY A 247 -3.70 -21.33 -12.84
C GLY A 247 -3.11 -20.58 -11.63
N ALA A 248 -3.94 -20.08 -10.73
CA ALA A 248 -3.51 -19.45 -9.49
C ALA A 248 -2.72 -20.43 -8.62
N ARG A 249 -1.72 -19.93 -7.94
CA ARG A 249 -0.94 -20.64 -6.93
C ARG A 249 -0.97 -19.91 -5.60
N VAL A 250 -0.92 -20.63 -4.51
CA VAL A 250 -0.76 -20.03 -3.19
C VAL A 250 0.67 -19.52 -3.05
N ARG A 251 0.80 -18.28 -2.61
CA ARG A 251 2.09 -17.70 -2.23
C ARG A 251 1.98 -17.14 -0.82
N ALA A 252 2.81 -17.64 0.07
CA ALA A 252 2.78 -17.28 1.47
C ALA A 252 4.19 -17.00 2.01
N LYS A 253 4.25 -16.27 3.12
CA LYS A 253 5.48 -15.96 3.85
C LYS A 253 5.23 -16.07 5.35
N ASN A 254 6.10 -16.81 6.01
CA ASN A 254 6.24 -16.77 7.46
C ASN A 254 7.33 -15.77 7.81
N MET A 255 6.96 -14.67 8.43
CA MET A 255 7.88 -13.60 8.82
C MET A 255 8.05 -13.62 10.34
N SER A 256 9.28 -13.73 10.84
CA SER A 256 9.53 -13.53 12.26
C SER A 256 9.38 -12.06 12.64
N PHE A 257 9.11 -11.78 13.92
CA PHE A 257 9.04 -10.39 14.38
C PHE A 257 10.40 -9.68 14.24
N ASP A 258 11.51 -10.39 14.41
CA ASP A 258 12.86 -9.84 14.22
C ASP A 258 13.15 -9.51 12.75
N GLU A 259 12.63 -10.30 11.82
CA GLU A 259 12.69 -10.00 10.38
C GLU A 259 11.89 -8.75 10.06
N LEU A 260 10.65 -8.65 10.57
CA LEU A 260 9.82 -7.45 10.42
C LEU A 260 10.51 -6.21 10.98
N GLU A 261 11.15 -6.32 12.16
CA GLU A 261 11.90 -5.20 12.75
C GLU A 261 13.04 -4.70 11.87
N LYS A 262 13.79 -5.61 11.26
CA LYS A 262 14.87 -5.24 10.33
C LYS A 262 14.33 -4.45 9.13
N ILE A 263 13.17 -4.85 8.61
CA ILE A 263 12.54 -4.23 7.45
C ILE A 263 11.94 -2.85 7.80
N MET A 264 11.19 -2.76 8.89
CA MET A 264 10.54 -1.52 9.34
C MET A 264 11.52 -0.49 9.90
N GLY A 265 12.65 -0.93 10.41
CA GLY A 265 13.63 -0.12 11.12
C GLY A 265 13.32 0.07 12.61
N LYS A 266 14.38 0.24 13.39
CA LYS A 266 14.36 0.21 14.86
C LYS A 266 13.33 1.12 15.52
N TYR A 267 13.05 2.28 14.93
CA TYR A 267 12.14 3.27 15.54
C TYR A 267 10.68 2.80 15.48
N MET A 268 10.22 2.37 14.31
CA MET A 268 8.86 1.86 14.14
C MET A 268 8.66 0.53 14.85
N ALA A 269 9.64 -0.37 14.75
CA ALA A 269 9.64 -1.64 15.43
C ALA A 269 9.49 -1.48 16.96
N LYS A 270 10.21 -0.53 17.56
CA LYS A 270 10.08 -0.23 18.99
C LYS A 270 8.66 0.23 19.37
N LYS A 271 8.00 1.03 18.51
CA LYS A 271 6.60 1.43 18.74
C LYS A 271 5.67 0.22 18.69
N VAL A 272 5.81 -0.61 17.68
CA VAL A 272 4.99 -1.82 17.51
C VAL A 272 5.17 -2.78 18.69
N ARG A 273 6.42 -3.03 19.13
CA ARG A 273 6.70 -3.87 20.32
C ARG A 273 6.07 -3.32 21.60
N ARG A 274 6.06 -2.01 21.77
CA ARG A 274 5.46 -1.39 22.97
C ARG A 274 3.96 -1.62 23.06
N VAL A 275 3.29 -1.60 21.93
CA VAL A 275 1.83 -1.75 21.85
C VAL A 275 1.42 -3.23 21.84
N TRP A 276 2.14 -4.04 21.09
CA TRP A 276 1.85 -5.46 20.87
C TRP A 276 2.89 -6.33 21.59
N SER A 277 2.63 -6.66 22.85
CA SER A 277 3.48 -7.56 23.63
C SER A 277 3.40 -8.99 23.11
N GLU A 278 4.30 -9.87 23.57
CA GLU A 278 4.32 -11.29 23.17
C GLU A 278 3.00 -12.02 23.46
N LYS A 279 2.29 -11.60 24.50
CA LYS A 279 0.98 -12.16 24.89
C LYS A 279 -0.18 -11.62 24.02
N ASP A 280 -0.03 -10.41 23.48
CA ASP A 280 -1.05 -9.73 22.69
C ASP A 280 -0.83 -9.90 21.18
N ARG A 281 0.00 -10.84 20.79
CA ARG A 281 0.34 -11.09 19.38
C ARG A 281 -0.84 -11.58 18.53
N GLY A 282 -2.01 -11.71 19.12
CA GLY A 282 -3.29 -11.89 18.47
C GLY A 282 -3.37 -12.92 17.35
N PRO A 283 -4.49 -13.02 16.69
CA PRO A 283 -4.67 -13.86 15.54
C PRO A 283 -3.72 -13.44 14.39
N GLY A 284 -3.10 -14.38 13.74
CA GLY A 284 -2.12 -14.13 12.68
C GLY A 284 -0.69 -14.47 13.05
N VAL A 285 -0.45 -14.83 14.30
CA VAL A 285 0.83 -15.41 14.73
C VAL A 285 0.67 -16.91 14.80
N SER A 286 1.45 -17.66 14.01
CA SER A 286 1.46 -19.11 14.10
C SER A 286 1.89 -19.55 15.49
N GLY A 287 1.57 -20.77 15.91
CA GLY A 287 2.03 -21.36 17.18
C GLY A 287 3.55 -21.36 17.35
N LYS A 288 4.30 -21.08 16.29
CA LYS A 288 5.76 -20.90 16.28
C LYS A 288 6.20 -19.42 16.40
N GLY A 289 5.28 -18.48 16.60
CA GLY A 289 5.58 -17.06 16.72
C GLY A 289 5.88 -16.34 15.41
N TYR A 290 5.43 -16.88 14.27
CA TYR A 290 5.57 -16.23 12.96
C TYR A 290 4.31 -15.46 12.55
N LEU A 291 4.52 -14.31 11.91
CA LEU A 291 3.47 -13.55 11.23
C LEU A 291 3.24 -14.18 9.85
N VAL A 292 2.06 -14.74 9.64
CA VAL A 292 1.73 -15.41 8.39
C VAL A 292 1.07 -14.42 7.44
N VAL A 293 1.59 -14.32 6.23
CA VAL A 293 0.98 -13.56 5.14
C VAL A 293 0.80 -14.50 3.95
N ALA A 294 -0.42 -14.67 3.50
CA ALA A 294 -0.74 -15.58 2.41
C ALA A 294 -1.72 -14.96 1.42
N GLY A 295 -1.66 -15.43 0.18
CA GLY A 295 -2.57 -15.01 -0.88
C GLY A 295 -2.43 -15.85 -2.13
N LEU A 296 -3.19 -15.50 -3.17
CA LEU A 296 -3.17 -16.14 -4.48
C LEU A 296 -2.34 -15.32 -5.47
N GLN A 297 -1.49 -16.00 -6.21
CA GLN A 297 -0.71 -15.43 -7.30
C GLN A 297 -1.30 -15.89 -8.63
N ILE A 298 -1.74 -14.94 -9.48
CA ILE A 298 -2.24 -15.16 -10.85
C ILE A 298 -1.35 -14.35 -11.78
N GLY A 299 -0.45 -15.00 -12.50
CA GLY A 299 0.57 -14.29 -13.27
C GLY A 299 1.35 -13.29 -12.41
N ASN A 300 1.33 -12.02 -12.78
CA ASN A 300 1.96 -10.91 -12.04
C ASN A 300 1.01 -10.23 -11.03
N ILE A 301 -0.18 -10.80 -10.78
CA ILE A 301 -1.16 -10.25 -9.85
C ILE A 301 -1.17 -11.11 -8.57
N TRP A 302 -1.02 -10.47 -7.42
CA TRP A 302 -1.14 -11.13 -6.12
C TRP A 302 -2.35 -10.62 -5.36
N ILE A 303 -3.20 -11.54 -4.90
CA ILE A 303 -4.47 -11.25 -4.24
C ILE A 303 -4.36 -11.72 -2.80
N PHE A 304 -4.75 -10.89 -1.85
CA PHE A 304 -4.75 -11.23 -0.43
C PHE A 304 -5.92 -10.57 0.30
N VAL A 305 -6.29 -11.13 1.44
CA VAL A 305 -7.20 -10.47 2.37
C VAL A 305 -6.39 -9.55 3.26
N GLN A 306 -6.84 -8.30 3.40
CA GLN A 306 -6.19 -7.34 4.27
C GLN A 306 -6.20 -7.85 5.71
N PRO A 307 -5.03 -8.02 6.35
CA PRO A 307 -4.99 -8.39 7.76
C PRO A 307 -5.65 -7.32 8.63
N LEU A 308 -6.13 -7.75 9.80
CA LEU A 308 -6.74 -6.84 10.77
C LEU A 308 -5.78 -5.71 11.14
N LEU A 309 -6.30 -4.50 11.14
CA LEU A 309 -5.55 -3.32 11.54
C LEU A 309 -5.30 -3.29 13.06
N GLY A 310 -6.21 -3.86 13.83
CA GLY A 310 -6.22 -3.85 15.30
C GLY A 310 -6.59 -5.20 15.93
N VAL A 311 -7.00 -5.17 17.18
CA VAL A 311 -7.38 -6.35 17.96
C VAL A 311 -8.77 -6.82 17.57
N GLU A 312 -8.98 -8.14 17.58
CA GLU A 312 -10.30 -8.75 17.51
C GLU A 312 -11.17 -8.25 18.69
N GLY A 313 -12.39 -7.85 18.38
CA GLY A 313 -13.37 -7.35 19.36
C GLY A 313 -13.47 -5.83 19.48
N ASP A 314 -12.44 -5.05 19.15
CA ASP A 314 -12.54 -3.59 19.08
C ASP A 314 -11.76 -3.00 17.88
N PRO A 315 -12.29 -3.16 16.69
CA PRO A 315 -11.64 -2.65 15.46
C PRO A 315 -11.59 -1.13 15.41
N MET A 316 -12.44 -0.44 16.18
CA MET A 316 -12.50 1.02 16.22
C MET A 316 -11.44 1.62 17.14
N ARG A 317 -10.85 0.82 18.01
CA ARG A 317 -9.86 1.27 18.99
C ARG A 317 -8.68 2.02 18.33
N LEU A 318 -8.21 1.55 17.18
CA LEU A 318 -7.15 2.21 16.41
C LEU A 318 -7.51 3.61 15.90
N LEU A 319 -8.79 3.90 15.70
CA LEU A 319 -9.24 5.22 15.27
C LEU A 319 -9.24 6.24 16.42
N PHE A 320 -9.40 5.76 17.64
CA PHE A 320 -9.59 6.63 18.83
C PHE A 320 -8.35 6.70 19.72
N GLU A 321 -7.52 5.66 19.76
CA GLU A 321 -6.30 5.65 20.58
C GLU A 321 -5.08 6.16 19.81
N ARG A 322 -4.60 7.33 20.16
CA ARG A 322 -3.47 8.02 19.48
C ARG A 322 -2.15 7.26 19.50
N ASP A 323 -1.97 6.37 20.49
CA ASP A 323 -0.68 5.66 20.70
C ASP A 323 -0.66 4.26 20.11
N LEU A 324 -1.76 3.77 19.57
CA LEU A 324 -1.80 2.48 18.91
C LEU A 324 -1.05 2.51 17.56
N THR A 325 -0.36 1.42 17.29
CA THR A 325 0.21 1.12 15.98
C THR A 325 -0.63 0.03 15.30
N PRO A 326 -0.59 -0.08 13.98
CA PRO A 326 -1.19 -1.23 13.30
C PRO A 326 -0.66 -2.55 13.87
N HIS A 327 -1.47 -3.59 13.79
CA HIS A 327 -1.07 -4.94 14.19
C HIS A 327 0.18 -5.41 13.43
N PRO A 328 1.11 -6.16 14.05
CA PRO A 328 2.33 -6.61 13.39
C PRO A 328 2.11 -7.35 12.07
N GLN A 329 1.06 -8.17 11.98
CA GLN A 329 0.71 -8.88 10.76
C GLN A 329 0.28 -7.94 9.63
N TYR A 330 -0.46 -6.88 9.95
CA TYR A 330 -0.77 -5.83 8.97
C TYR A 330 0.51 -5.19 8.44
N CYS A 331 1.43 -4.85 9.34
CA CYS A 331 2.74 -4.32 8.97
C CYS A 331 3.52 -5.31 8.10
N ALA A 332 3.55 -6.59 8.48
CA ALA A 332 4.26 -7.64 7.75
C ALA A 332 3.72 -7.81 6.32
N ALA A 333 2.40 -7.78 6.13
CA ALA A 333 1.78 -7.90 4.82
C ALA A 333 2.23 -6.77 3.88
N TYR A 334 2.13 -5.52 4.32
CA TYR A 334 2.50 -4.38 3.50
C TYR A 334 4.01 -4.23 3.29
N GLU A 335 4.83 -4.62 4.26
CA GLU A 335 6.28 -4.66 4.06
C GLU A 335 6.67 -5.76 3.07
N TRP A 336 6.05 -6.95 3.13
CA TRP A 336 6.31 -8.03 2.18
C TRP A 336 5.89 -7.66 0.74
N LEU A 337 4.76 -6.96 0.58
CA LEU A 337 4.34 -6.41 -0.70
C LEU A 337 5.42 -5.51 -1.33
N ARG A 338 6.04 -4.68 -0.51
CA ARG A 338 7.00 -3.66 -0.94
C ARG A 338 8.38 -4.21 -1.26
N LEU A 339 8.80 -5.27 -0.57
CA LEU A 339 10.10 -5.90 -0.82
C LEU A 339 10.16 -6.45 -2.24
N SER A 340 11.29 -6.27 -2.90
CA SER A 340 11.56 -6.87 -4.21
C SER A 340 11.61 -8.40 -4.11
N GLU A 341 11.46 -9.08 -5.24
CA GLU A 341 11.60 -10.55 -5.27
C GLU A 341 13.00 -11.00 -4.86
N ALA A 342 14.04 -10.23 -5.18
CA ALA A 342 15.41 -10.50 -4.75
C ALA A 342 15.56 -10.43 -3.21
N GLU A 343 14.70 -9.66 -2.53
CA GLU A 343 14.60 -9.60 -1.07
C GLU A 343 13.57 -10.60 -0.50
N GLY A 344 13.03 -11.48 -1.33
CA GLY A 344 12.01 -12.46 -0.96
C GLY A 344 10.60 -11.92 -0.83
N GLY A 345 10.33 -10.73 -1.37
CA GLY A 345 9.02 -10.08 -1.36
C GLY A 345 8.20 -10.32 -2.62
N ILE A 346 7.09 -9.59 -2.73
CA ILE A 346 6.19 -9.59 -3.89
C ILE A 346 6.69 -8.61 -4.97
N GLY A 347 7.29 -7.50 -4.57
CA GLY A 347 7.72 -6.44 -5.47
C GLY A 347 6.55 -5.69 -6.10
N ALA A 348 5.41 -5.59 -5.41
CA ALA A 348 4.24 -4.92 -5.95
C ALA A 348 4.53 -3.43 -6.20
N GLN A 349 4.22 -2.98 -7.42
CA GLN A 349 4.39 -1.60 -7.84
C GLN A 349 3.13 -0.76 -7.58
N ALA A 350 1.98 -1.44 -7.50
CA ALA A 350 0.69 -0.83 -7.14
C ALA A 350 -0.16 -1.79 -6.31
N VAL A 351 -1.01 -1.23 -5.47
CA VAL A 351 -2.00 -1.98 -4.69
C VAL A 351 -3.39 -1.44 -5.01
N ILE A 352 -4.31 -2.34 -5.36
CA ILE A 352 -5.72 -2.05 -5.55
C ILE A 352 -6.44 -2.51 -4.29
N HIS A 353 -7.07 -1.60 -3.57
CA HIS A 353 -7.95 -1.95 -2.45
C HIS A 353 -9.37 -2.16 -2.97
N LEU A 354 -9.94 -3.30 -2.63
CA LEU A 354 -11.27 -3.71 -3.05
C LEU A 354 -12.15 -3.92 -1.81
N GLY A 355 -12.94 -2.89 -1.50
CA GLY A 355 -13.81 -2.88 -0.33
C GLY A 355 -13.93 -1.53 0.34
#